data_43995ebf2abe54cffb72f80796cc3452
#
_entry.id   43995ebf2abe54cffb72f80796cc3452
#
_cell.length_a   1.000
_cell.length_b   1.000
_cell.length_c   1.000
_cell.angle_alpha   90.00
_cell.angle_beta   90.00
_cell.angle_gamma   90.00
#
_symmetry.space_group_name_H-M   'P 1'
#
loop_
_entity.id
_entity.type
_entity.pdbx_description
1 polymer ?
#
loop_
_entity_poly.entity_id
_entity_poly.type
_entity_poly.pdbx_seq_one_letter_code
_entity_poly.pdbx_strand_id
1 'polypeptide(L)'
;SNIISGVHIKGLDVSNMSMSDAKYQLDNYLNNLLPEEIKVKHGDFETTISLSQIGATFDTKSAINSAYNVGRQGNIFQNNMYVLSTMFGNVNIEPILKIDKEQLTKNLEDISTQLPDKVTESSYYIENSNLIITSGKEGNVIDTDATIEVIKNVISNLSNIEEPIEMVVKSEKPNSIDIEKIHNEIYKEPVDAYYTQDPFTVYPSENGVDFNVSIEEAKAILGDQTAEEYTIPLNILYPKVTTNMIGTEAFPDLLSTYSTNYAASNKNRTTNLILAANKINGTVLMPGETFSYNKVVGARTIAAGYKEAPIYVSGEVVDGVGGGICQITTTLYNAVVYANLEIVQRTNHQFVPSYAPASRDATVVYGSIDFQFKNNRNYPIKIVCSVSGGVANFQIFGLKQENDYDVEISAYVTGRTQTAIYSEAYKILKQDGKVVSSELLSKDTYKRH
;
A
#
# COMPACT_ATOMS: atom_id res chain seq x y z
N SER A 1 -59.23 -34.84 -10.79
CA SER A 1 -59.44 -35.27 -9.40
C SER A 1 -58.81 -34.30 -8.45
N ASN A 2 -59.56 -33.93 -7.42
CA ASN A 2 -59.09 -32.91 -6.45
C ASN A 2 -58.48 -33.59 -5.22
N ILE A 3 -57.71 -32.81 -4.44
CA ILE A 3 -57.21 -33.22 -3.12
C ILE A 3 -58.43 -33.53 -2.24
N ILE A 4 -58.35 -34.55 -1.40
CA ILE A 4 -59.46 -34.90 -0.52
C ILE A 4 -59.68 -33.90 0.60
N SER A 5 -60.85 -33.91 1.23
CA SER A 5 -61.19 -33.06 2.36
C SER A 5 -60.28 -33.35 3.57
N GLY A 6 -59.94 -32.33 4.38
CA GLY A 6 -59.15 -32.44 5.62
C GLY A 6 -57.64 -32.47 5.41
N VAL A 7 -57.15 -32.11 4.21
CA VAL A 7 -55.71 -32.03 3.92
C VAL A 7 -55.25 -30.58 3.97
N HIS A 8 -54.21 -30.34 4.74
CA HIS A 8 -53.51 -29.05 4.88
C HIS A 8 -52.05 -29.20 4.52
N ILE A 9 -51.46 -28.11 4.03
CA ILE A 9 -50.01 -28.02 3.83
C ILE A 9 -49.51 -26.79 4.59
N LYS A 10 -48.66 -27.01 5.57
CA LYS A 10 -48.14 -25.97 6.48
C LYS A 10 -49.26 -25.08 7.05
N GLY A 11 -50.38 -25.69 7.41
CA GLY A 11 -51.54 -24.99 7.93
C GLY A 11 -52.50 -24.40 6.88
N LEU A 12 -52.12 -24.34 5.59
CA LEU A 12 -53.02 -23.92 4.50
C LEU A 12 -53.95 -25.07 4.15
N ASP A 13 -55.26 -24.81 4.23
CA ASP A 13 -56.27 -25.78 3.79
C ASP A 13 -56.30 -25.88 2.25
N VAL A 14 -55.94 -27.04 1.74
CA VAL A 14 -55.92 -27.37 0.29
C VAL A 14 -57.03 -28.38 -0.08
N SER A 15 -57.96 -28.61 0.83
CA SER A 15 -59.08 -29.51 0.63
C SER A 15 -59.89 -29.17 -0.61
N ASN A 16 -60.26 -30.17 -1.38
CA ASN A 16 -61.08 -30.06 -2.58
C ASN A 16 -60.51 -29.23 -3.73
N MET A 17 -59.25 -28.77 -3.62
CA MET A 17 -58.59 -28.05 -4.68
C MET A 17 -58.00 -28.98 -5.75
N SER A 18 -57.92 -28.49 -6.97
CA SER A 18 -57.06 -29.12 -7.99
C SER A 18 -55.60 -29.00 -7.61
N MET A 19 -54.74 -29.85 -8.14
CA MET A 19 -53.27 -29.72 -7.89
C MET A 19 -52.71 -28.36 -8.34
N SER A 20 -53.23 -27.80 -9.43
CA SER A 20 -52.79 -26.48 -9.94
C SER A 20 -53.22 -25.33 -9.03
N ASP A 21 -54.49 -25.36 -8.57
CA ASP A 21 -55.00 -24.32 -7.67
C ASP A 21 -54.33 -24.38 -6.29
N ALA A 22 -54.16 -25.60 -5.77
CA ALA A 22 -53.45 -25.81 -4.52
C ALA A 22 -51.99 -25.33 -4.59
N LYS A 23 -51.30 -25.58 -5.72
CA LYS A 23 -49.94 -25.11 -5.92
C LYS A 23 -49.89 -23.59 -5.96
N TYR A 24 -50.77 -22.95 -6.71
CA TYR A 24 -50.84 -21.49 -6.79
C TYR A 24 -51.11 -20.86 -5.42
N GLN A 25 -52.07 -21.39 -4.67
CA GLN A 25 -52.39 -20.91 -3.33
C GLN A 25 -51.23 -21.11 -2.35
N LEU A 26 -50.56 -22.25 -2.41
CA LEU A 26 -49.44 -22.61 -1.55
C LEU A 26 -48.22 -21.73 -1.83
N ASP A 27 -47.88 -21.51 -3.11
CA ASP A 27 -46.75 -20.66 -3.50
C ASP A 27 -46.97 -19.23 -2.98
N ASN A 28 -48.16 -18.66 -3.14
CA ASN A 28 -48.50 -17.34 -2.63
C ASN A 28 -48.48 -17.30 -1.09
N TYR A 29 -49.03 -18.29 -0.43
CA TYR A 29 -49.05 -18.37 1.03
C TYR A 29 -47.65 -18.42 1.62
N LEU A 30 -46.78 -19.28 1.11
CA LEU A 30 -45.41 -19.43 1.59
C LEU A 30 -44.55 -18.21 1.27
N ASN A 31 -44.69 -17.62 0.08
CA ASN A 31 -43.97 -16.39 -0.29
C ASN A 31 -44.31 -15.19 0.64
N ASN A 32 -45.54 -15.13 1.13
CA ASN A 32 -45.93 -14.07 2.08
C ASN A 32 -45.47 -14.35 3.51
N LEU A 33 -45.07 -15.57 3.84
CA LEU A 33 -44.56 -15.94 5.17
C LEU A 33 -43.04 -15.82 5.28
N LEU A 34 -42.30 -15.89 4.17
CA LEU A 34 -40.84 -15.76 4.16
C LEU A 34 -40.46 -14.29 4.08
N PRO A 35 -39.67 -13.79 5.02
CA PRO A 35 -39.05 -12.44 4.91
C PRO A 35 -38.00 -12.41 3.79
N GLU A 36 -37.58 -11.22 3.37
CA GLU A 36 -36.49 -11.08 2.41
C GLU A 36 -35.15 -11.51 3.01
N GLU A 37 -34.96 -11.28 4.30
CA GLU A 37 -33.75 -11.62 5.04
C GLU A 37 -34.07 -12.10 6.45
N ILE A 38 -33.14 -12.87 7.00
CA ILE A 38 -33.14 -13.27 8.41
C ILE A 38 -32.01 -12.53 9.15
N LYS A 39 -32.23 -12.24 10.43
CA LYS A 39 -31.20 -11.69 11.32
C LYS A 39 -30.47 -12.82 12.01
N VAL A 40 -29.15 -12.71 12.08
CA VAL A 40 -28.28 -13.62 12.84
C VAL A 40 -27.44 -12.79 13.79
N LYS A 41 -27.14 -13.32 14.97
CA LYS A 41 -26.39 -12.61 16.00
C LYS A 41 -25.40 -13.51 16.76
N HIS A 42 -24.42 -12.87 17.36
CA HIS A 42 -23.54 -13.40 18.39
C HIS A 42 -23.25 -12.31 19.41
N GLY A 43 -23.75 -12.46 20.62
CA GLY A 43 -23.70 -11.40 21.62
C GLY A 43 -24.36 -10.11 21.11
N ASP A 44 -23.63 -9.01 21.12
CA ASP A 44 -24.09 -7.70 20.60
C ASP A 44 -23.89 -7.54 19.08
N PHE A 45 -23.17 -8.45 18.45
CA PHE A 45 -22.97 -8.43 16.99
C PHE A 45 -24.20 -9.01 16.29
N GLU A 46 -24.76 -8.26 15.35
CA GLU A 46 -25.92 -8.67 14.55
C GLU A 46 -25.69 -8.32 13.08
N THR A 47 -26.13 -9.22 12.19
CA THR A 47 -26.14 -8.99 10.75
C THR A 47 -27.30 -9.73 10.10
N THR A 48 -27.44 -9.63 8.79
CA THR A 48 -28.53 -10.25 8.04
C THR A 48 -28.02 -11.22 6.99
N ILE A 49 -28.86 -12.20 6.64
CA ILE A 49 -28.64 -13.14 5.53
C ILE A 49 -29.85 -13.05 4.63
N SER A 50 -29.63 -12.77 3.35
CA SER A 50 -30.68 -12.76 2.33
C SER A 50 -31.15 -14.18 2.02
N LEU A 51 -32.44 -14.44 2.16
CA LEU A 51 -33.02 -15.75 1.86
C LEU A 51 -32.96 -16.10 0.36
N SER A 52 -33.06 -15.10 -0.51
CA SER A 52 -32.91 -15.30 -1.96
C SER A 52 -31.48 -15.70 -2.34
N GLN A 53 -30.48 -15.10 -1.72
CA GLN A 53 -29.06 -15.42 -1.99
C GLN A 53 -28.68 -16.84 -1.60
N ILE A 54 -29.25 -17.36 -0.53
CA ILE A 54 -29.05 -18.74 -0.11
C ILE A 54 -30.05 -19.75 -0.74
N GLY A 55 -30.88 -19.30 -1.69
CA GLY A 55 -31.81 -20.13 -2.42
C GLY A 55 -32.86 -20.80 -1.53
N ALA A 56 -33.26 -20.15 -0.43
CA ALA A 56 -34.25 -20.70 0.51
C ALA A 56 -35.62 -20.73 -0.12
N THR A 57 -36.11 -21.94 -0.40
CA THR A 57 -37.43 -22.20 -0.99
C THR A 57 -38.01 -23.46 -0.41
N PHE A 58 -39.34 -23.55 -0.42
CA PHE A 58 -40.04 -24.80 -0.09
C PHE A 58 -40.32 -25.60 -1.36
N ASP A 59 -40.19 -26.93 -1.27
CA ASP A 59 -40.60 -27.84 -2.35
C ASP A 59 -42.12 -28.00 -2.38
N THR A 60 -42.80 -27.01 -2.94
CA THR A 60 -44.27 -27.00 -3.03
C THR A 60 -44.79 -28.09 -3.95
N LYS A 61 -44.02 -28.44 -5.01
CA LYS A 61 -44.38 -29.48 -5.95
C LYS A 61 -44.51 -30.86 -5.25
N SER A 62 -43.50 -31.22 -4.47
CA SER A 62 -43.55 -32.51 -3.73
C SER A 62 -44.62 -32.49 -2.65
N ALA A 63 -44.83 -31.36 -1.98
CA ALA A 63 -45.91 -31.24 -0.97
C ALA A 63 -47.28 -31.40 -1.58
N ILE A 64 -47.55 -30.79 -2.74
CA ILE A 64 -48.82 -30.95 -3.47
C ILE A 64 -49.03 -32.40 -3.93
N ASN A 65 -47.98 -33.04 -4.45
CA ASN A 65 -48.06 -34.46 -4.81
C ASN A 65 -48.39 -35.34 -3.61
N SER A 66 -47.76 -35.07 -2.46
CA SER A 66 -48.06 -35.79 -1.22
C SER A 66 -49.52 -35.56 -0.79
N ALA A 67 -50.01 -34.32 -0.84
CA ALA A 67 -51.37 -33.95 -0.51
C ALA A 67 -52.39 -34.68 -1.43
N TYR A 68 -52.09 -34.71 -2.72
CA TYR A 68 -52.94 -35.40 -3.70
C TYR A 68 -52.99 -36.91 -3.47
N ASN A 69 -51.89 -37.51 -3.02
CA ASN A 69 -51.79 -38.96 -2.79
C ASN A 69 -52.40 -39.43 -1.46
N VAL A 70 -52.78 -38.51 -0.58
CA VAL A 70 -53.49 -38.86 0.64
C VAL A 70 -54.78 -39.61 0.29
N GLY A 71 -54.94 -40.77 0.87
CA GLY A 71 -56.08 -41.65 0.61
C GLY A 71 -56.12 -42.35 -0.76
N ARG A 72 -55.02 -42.26 -1.56
CA ARG A 72 -54.87 -42.88 -2.88
C ARG A 72 -53.78 -43.96 -2.93
N GLN A 73 -53.05 -44.14 -1.85
CA GLN A 73 -52.04 -45.20 -1.74
C GLN A 73 -52.61 -46.37 -0.90
N GLY A 74 -52.73 -47.55 -1.50
CA GLY A 74 -53.22 -48.72 -0.83
C GLY A 74 -54.39 -49.35 -1.56
N ASN A 75 -55.03 -50.33 -0.94
CA ASN A 75 -56.23 -50.95 -1.48
C ASN A 75 -57.50 -50.07 -1.23
N ILE A 76 -58.58 -50.34 -1.95
CA ILE A 76 -59.84 -49.57 -1.90
C ILE A 76 -60.39 -49.44 -0.47
N PHE A 77 -60.19 -50.43 0.36
CA PHE A 77 -60.69 -50.44 1.73
C PHE A 77 -59.85 -49.54 2.65
N GLN A 78 -58.55 -49.59 2.50
CA GLN A 78 -57.58 -48.70 3.23
C GLN A 78 -57.72 -47.21 2.82
N ASN A 79 -57.92 -46.97 1.53
CA ASN A 79 -58.17 -45.63 1.02
C ASN A 79 -59.45 -45.01 1.54
N ASN A 80 -60.58 -45.83 1.59
CA ASN A 80 -61.82 -45.35 2.13
C ASN A 80 -61.79 -45.13 3.66
N MET A 81 -61.07 -45.96 4.40
CA MET A 81 -60.81 -45.71 5.83
C MET A 81 -59.99 -44.46 6.06
N TYR A 82 -59.00 -44.17 5.20
CA TYR A 82 -58.18 -43.01 5.30
C TYR A 82 -58.96 -41.73 4.97
N VAL A 83 -59.80 -41.72 3.96
CA VAL A 83 -60.73 -40.64 3.63
C VAL A 83 -61.72 -40.37 4.78
N LEU A 84 -62.19 -41.36 5.42
CA LEU A 84 -63.11 -41.28 6.59
C LEU A 84 -62.33 -40.68 7.80
N SER A 85 -61.08 -41.06 8.01
CA SER A 85 -60.30 -40.55 9.11
C SER A 85 -59.92 -39.07 8.93
N THR A 86 -59.72 -38.62 7.69
CA THR A 86 -59.42 -37.17 7.38
C THR A 86 -60.67 -36.30 7.51
N MET A 87 -61.90 -36.87 7.47
CA MET A 87 -63.13 -36.14 7.78
C MET A 87 -63.23 -35.76 9.28
N PHE A 88 -62.55 -36.54 10.15
CA PHE A 88 -62.57 -36.36 11.60
C PHE A 88 -61.26 -35.88 12.19
N GLY A 89 -60.21 -35.82 11.39
CA GLY A 89 -58.87 -35.28 11.77
C GLY A 89 -58.16 -34.74 10.56
N ASN A 90 -57.51 -33.58 10.73
CA ASN A 90 -56.75 -32.92 9.66
C ASN A 90 -55.39 -33.58 9.47
N VAL A 91 -55.03 -33.84 8.21
CA VAL A 91 -53.69 -34.22 7.81
C VAL A 91 -52.93 -32.95 7.44
N ASN A 92 -51.85 -32.63 8.13
CA ASN A 92 -50.99 -31.51 7.80
C ASN A 92 -49.69 -32.05 7.21
N ILE A 93 -49.34 -31.57 6.02
CA ILE A 93 -48.11 -31.93 5.29
C ILE A 93 -47.15 -30.80 5.46
N GLU A 94 -45.91 -31.13 5.86
CA GLU A 94 -44.81 -30.16 5.95
C GLU A 94 -44.01 -30.21 4.64
N PRO A 95 -43.93 -29.10 3.90
CA PRO A 95 -43.08 -29.01 2.73
C PRO A 95 -41.58 -29.01 3.11
N ILE A 96 -40.78 -29.64 2.27
CA ILE A 96 -39.33 -29.70 2.48
C ILE A 96 -38.72 -28.34 2.14
N LEU A 97 -37.92 -27.79 3.06
CA LEU A 97 -37.10 -26.60 2.82
C LEU A 97 -35.87 -26.99 2.00
N LYS A 98 -35.63 -26.25 0.93
CA LYS A 98 -34.41 -26.31 0.13
C LYS A 98 -33.58 -25.08 0.38
N ILE A 99 -32.30 -25.27 0.66
CA ILE A 99 -31.32 -24.21 0.84
C ILE A 99 -30.06 -24.60 0.07
N ASP A 100 -29.43 -23.65 -0.58
CA ASP A 100 -28.09 -23.79 -1.12
C ASP A 100 -27.09 -23.81 0.05
N LYS A 101 -26.70 -24.99 0.49
CA LYS A 101 -25.82 -25.20 1.63
C LYS A 101 -24.42 -24.56 1.39
N GLU A 102 -23.92 -24.65 0.17
CA GLU A 102 -22.61 -24.08 -0.17
C GLU A 102 -22.62 -22.56 -0.03
N GLN A 103 -23.65 -21.91 -0.56
CA GLN A 103 -23.82 -20.48 -0.47
C GLN A 103 -24.04 -20.00 0.98
N LEU A 104 -24.83 -20.72 1.77
CA LEU A 104 -25.02 -20.40 3.19
C LEU A 104 -23.74 -20.58 4.00
N THR A 105 -22.97 -21.65 3.75
CA THR A 105 -21.65 -21.86 4.36
C THR A 105 -20.73 -20.68 4.09
N LYS A 106 -20.66 -20.24 2.85
CA LYS A 106 -19.85 -19.09 2.43
C LYS A 106 -20.26 -17.79 3.13
N ASN A 107 -21.56 -17.52 3.22
CA ASN A 107 -22.08 -16.38 3.97
C ASN A 107 -21.67 -16.44 5.45
N LEU A 108 -21.79 -17.60 6.09
CA LEU A 108 -21.41 -17.76 7.50
C LEU A 108 -19.90 -17.65 7.73
N GLU A 109 -19.08 -18.14 6.81
CA GLU A 109 -17.63 -17.96 6.84
C GLU A 109 -17.27 -16.47 6.75
N ASP A 110 -17.88 -15.73 5.85
CA ASP A 110 -17.69 -14.28 5.72
C ASP A 110 -18.12 -13.53 7.00
N ILE A 111 -19.25 -13.89 7.58
CA ILE A 111 -19.74 -13.33 8.86
C ILE A 111 -18.77 -13.67 9.99
N SER A 112 -18.20 -14.87 10.02
CA SER A 112 -17.22 -15.29 11.02
C SER A 112 -15.99 -14.38 11.06
N THR A 113 -15.58 -13.86 9.91
CA THR A 113 -14.45 -12.90 9.83
C THR A 113 -14.75 -11.53 10.44
N GLN A 114 -16.02 -11.22 10.67
CA GLN A 114 -16.50 -9.94 11.19
C GLN A 114 -16.80 -9.97 12.69
N LEU A 115 -16.76 -11.13 13.34
CA LEU A 115 -17.03 -11.24 14.77
C LEU A 115 -16.05 -10.39 15.57
N PRO A 116 -16.52 -9.63 16.59
CA PRO A 116 -15.65 -8.80 17.43
C PRO A 116 -14.63 -9.60 18.23
N ASP A 117 -14.98 -10.82 18.61
CA ASP A 117 -14.20 -11.75 19.41
C ASP A 117 -13.64 -12.92 18.60
N LYS A 118 -13.47 -12.72 17.30
CA LYS A 118 -12.94 -13.76 16.40
C LYS A 118 -11.52 -14.16 16.75
N VAL A 119 -11.16 -15.39 16.39
CA VAL A 119 -9.76 -15.82 16.37
C VAL A 119 -8.95 -14.90 15.45
N THR A 120 -7.77 -14.51 15.88
CA THR A 120 -6.83 -13.73 15.07
C THR A 120 -5.56 -14.52 14.86
N GLU A 121 -5.12 -14.60 13.62
CA GLU A 121 -3.87 -15.27 13.25
C GLU A 121 -2.68 -14.39 13.59
N SER A 122 -1.49 -15.00 13.68
CA SER A 122 -0.23 -14.29 13.81
C SER A 122 0.00 -13.41 12.59
N SER A 123 0.65 -12.29 12.78
CA SER A 123 1.07 -11.37 11.73
C SER A 123 2.51 -10.94 11.94
N TYR A 124 3.14 -10.40 10.92
CA TYR A 124 4.49 -9.89 11.03
C TYR A 124 4.68 -8.61 10.21
N TYR A 125 5.66 -7.83 10.61
CA TYR A 125 6.15 -6.66 9.88
C TYR A 125 7.65 -6.49 10.10
N ILE A 126 8.29 -5.68 9.27
CA ILE A 126 9.72 -5.39 9.37
C ILE A 126 9.90 -3.96 9.85
N GLU A 127 10.67 -3.80 10.91
CA GLU A 127 11.03 -2.49 11.47
C GLU A 127 12.48 -2.51 11.97
N ASN A 128 13.24 -1.47 11.61
CA ASN A 128 14.63 -1.27 12.07
C ASN A 128 15.53 -2.52 11.91
N SER A 129 15.48 -3.17 10.76
CA SER A 129 16.23 -4.40 10.46
C SER A 129 15.86 -5.58 11.38
N ASN A 130 14.65 -5.60 11.89
CA ASN A 130 14.09 -6.72 12.63
C ASN A 130 12.77 -7.16 12.02
N LEU A 131 12.53 -8.45 12.01
CA LEU A 131 11.22 -9.04 11.80
C LEU A 131 10.51 -9.10 13.14
N ILE A 132 9.39 -8.41 13.24
CA ILE A 132 8.52 -8.42 14.43
C ILE A 132 7.33 -9.32 14.13
N ILE A 133 7.16 -10.36 14.91
CA ILE A 133 6.05 -11.32 14.77
C ILE A 133 5.12 -11.13 15.97
N THR A 134 3.87 -10.76 15.70
CA THR A 134 2.82 -10.69 16.72
C THR A 134 2.05 -11.99 16.72
N SER A 135 1.93 -12.62 17.88
CA SER A 135 1.19 -13.86 18.07
C SER A 135 -0.30 -13.68 17.77
N GLY A 136 -0.91 -14.71 17.24
CA GLY A 136 -2.35 -14.77 17.11
C GLY A 136 -3.03 -14.90 18.49
N LYS A 137 -4.32 -14.69 18.53
CA LYS A 137 -5.14 -14.81 19.75
C LYS A 137 -6.27 -15.79 19.54
N GLU A 138 -6.48 -16.65 20.54
CA GLU A 138 -7.67 -17.49 20.60
C GLU A 138 -8.93 -16.63 20.56
N GLY A 139 -9.92 -17.10 19.85
CA GLY A 139 -11.18 -16.39 19.70
C GLY A 139 -12.27 -17.31 19.17
N ASN A 140 -13.41 -16.72 18.82
CA ASN A 140 -14.55 -17.47 18.34
C ASN A 140 -14.56 -17.55 16.81
N VAL A 141 -15.03 -18.67 16.30
CA VAL A 141 -15.45 -18.89 14.91
C VAL A 141 -16.85 -19.41 14.89
N ILE A 142 -17.62 -19.14 13.84
CA ILE A 142 -18.94 -19.71 13.69
C ILE A 142 -18.80 -21.21 13.39
N ASP A 143 -19.48 -22.03 14.16
CA ASP A 143 -19.72 -23.41 13.79
C ASP A 143 -20.77 -23.42 12.67
N THR A 144 -20.31 -23.49 11.42
CA THR A 144 -21.15 -23.36 10.23
C THR A 144 -22.19 -24.47 10.15
N ASP A 145 -21.82 -25.70 10.40
CA ASP A 145 -22.77 -26.84 10.32
C ASP A 145 -23.86 -26.74 11.40
N ALA A 146 -23.47 -26.45 12.64
CA ALA A 146 -24.42 -26.27 13.72
C ALA A 146 -25.35 -25.06 13.49
N THR A 147 -24.81 -23.95 13.00
CA THR A 147 -25.58 -22.73 12.71
C THR A 147 -26.55 -22.98 11.54
N ILE A 148 -26.13 -23.70 10.49
CA ILE A 148 -26.98 -24.07 9.36
C ILE A 148 -28.20 -24.88 9.86
N GLU A 149 -28.00 -25.83 10.75
CA GLU A 149 -29.11 -26.61 11.31
C GLU A 149 -30.09 -25.73 12.11
N VAL A 150 -29.61 -24.78 12.88
CA VAL A 150 -30.46 -23.81 13.59
C VAL A 150 -31.24 -22.95 12.59
N ILE A 151 -30.59 -22.40 11.57
CA ILE A 151 -31.21 -21.57 10.53
C ILE A 151 -32.28 -22.38 9.77
N LYS A 152 -31.96 -23.60 9.33
CA LYS A 152 -32.91 -24.49 8.66
C LYS A 152 -34.16 -24.74 9.51
N ASN A 153 -33.94 -24.95 10.80
CA ASN A 153 -35.04 -25.22 11.73
C ASN A 153 -35.97 -24.02 11.88
N VAL A 154 -35.40 -22.82 12.05
CA VAL A 154 -36.17 -21.57 12.16
C VAL A 154 -36.97 -21.30 10.88
N ILE A 155 -36.35 -21.41 9.72
CA ILE A 155 -37.03 -21.19 8.43
C ILE A 155 -38.07 -22.24 8.15
N SER A 156 -37.77 -23.52 8.39
CA SER A 156 -38.72 -24.62 8.17
C SER A 156 -40.00 -24.50 9.01
N ASN A 157 -39.84 -24.08 10.26
CA ASN A 157 -40.96 -23.95 11.20
C ASN A 157 -41.66 -22.59 11.09
N LEU A 158 -41.03 -21.58 10.45
CA LEU A 158 -41.53 -20.20 10.38
C LEU A 158 -41.84 -19.61 11.76
N SER A 159 -41.20 -20.14 12.81
CA SER A 159 -41.39 -19.75 14.19
C SER A 159 -40.33 -18.72 14.59
N ASN A 160 -40.76 -17.52 15.01
CA ASN A 160 -39.89 -16.44 15.42
C ASN A 160 -38.88 -16.02 14.34
N ILE A 161 -39.25 -16.14 13.07
CA ILE A 161 -38.36 -15.87 11.93
C ILE A 161 -37.91 -14.39 11.87
N GLU A 162 -38.65 -13.48 12.48
CA GLU A 162 -38.33 -12.06 12.59
C GLU A 162 -37.33 -11.79 13.72
N GLU A 163 -37.16 -12.71 14.66
CA GLU A 163 -36.23 -12.57 15.77
C GLU A 163 -34.81 -12.94 15.33
N PRO A 164 -33.77 -12.27 15.88
CA PRO A 164 -32.38 -12.62 15.58
C PRO A 164 -32.07 -14.06 16.02
N ILE A 165 -31.50 -14.83 15.12
CA ILE A 165 -31.07 -16.20 15.36
C ILE A 165 -29.67 -16.18 15.99
N GLU A 166 -29.52 -16.75 17.17
CA GLU A 166 -28.21 -16.90 17.81
C GLU A 166 -27.36 -17.90 17.00
N MET A 167 -26.21 -17.44 16.52
CA MET A 167 -25.26 -18.30 15.83
C MET A 167 -24.50 -19.18 16.81
N VAL A 168 -24.24 -20.41 16.43
CA VAL A 168 -23.40 -21.31 17.22
C VAL A 168 -21.95 -20.99 16.94
N VAL A 169 -21.19 -20.69 17.97
CA VAL A 169 -19.76 -20.43 17.90
C VAL A 169 -18.97 -21.48 18.64
N LYS A 170 -17.72 -21.67 18.24
CA LYS A 170 -16.73 -22.49 18.92
C LYS A 170 -15.44 -21.71 19.10
N SER A 171 -14.75 -21.94 20.22
CA SER A 171 -13.43 -21.38 20.44
C SER A 171 -12.41 -22.07 19.55
N GLU A 172 -11.53 -21.29 18.93
CA GLU A 172 -10.46 -21.79 18.08
C GLU A 172 -9.16 -21.08 18.43
N LYS A 173 -8.09 -21.85 18.48
CA LYS A 173 -6.74 -21.30 18.67
C LYS A 173 -6.18 -20.88 17.31
N PRO A 174 -5.35 -19.81 17.26
CA PRO A 174 -4.64 -19.47 16.05
C PRO A 174 -3.70 -20.60 15.65
N ASN A 175 -3.38 -20.64 14.36
CA ASN A 175 -2.37 -21.54 13.86
C ASN A 175 -1.01 -21.23 14.51
N SER A 176 -0.18 -22.25 14.69
CA SER A 176 1.19 -22.04 15.14
C SER A 176 1.98 -21.22 14.12
N ILE A 177 2.90 -20.39 14.62
CA ILE A 177 3.78 -19.59 13.77
C ILE A 177 4.73 -20.52 13.02
N ASP A 178 4.66 -20.50 11.70
CA ASP A 178 5.56 -21.23 10.82
C ASP A 178 6.70 -20.31 10.37
N ILE A 179 7.82 -20.35 11.08
CA ILE A 179 8.97 -19.49 10.83
C ILE A 179 9.66 -19.80 9.51
N GLU A 180 9.62 -21.03 9.04
CA GLU A 180 10.20 -21.41 7.74
C GLU A 180 9.40 -20.79 6.60
N LYS A 181 8.06 -20.81 6.72
CA LYS A 181 7.18 -20.16 5.76
C LYS A 181 7.43 -18.64 5.74
N ILE A 182 7.50 -18.01 6.91
CA ILE A 182 7.78 -16.57 7.02
C ILE A 182 9.15 -16.25 6.42
N HIS A 183 10.18 -17.05 6.71
CA HIS A 183 11.49 -16.87 6.11
C HIS A 183 11.43 -16.91 4.57
N ASN A 184 10.73 -17.90 4.00
CA ASN A 184 10.59 -18.03 2.55
C ASN A 184 9.82 -16.85 1.93
N GLU A 185 8.89 -16.24 2.65
CA GLU A 185 8.14 -15.07 2.19
C GLU A 185 8.98 -13.80 2.19
N ILE A 186 9.88 -13.62 3.16
CA ILE A 186 10.69 -12.41 3.31
C ILE A 186 12.08 -12.51 2.69
N TYR A 187 12.61 -13.72 2.54
CA TYR A 187 13.93 -13.93 1.94
C TYR A 187 13.95 -13.40 0.51
N LYS A 188 14.96 -12.61 0.23
CA LYS A 188 15.19 -12.05 -1.10
C LYS A 188 16.68 -12.03 -1.39
N GLU A 189 17.07 -12.60 -2.51
CA GLU A 189 18.42 -12.44 -3.03
C GLU A 189 18.69 -11.00 -3.46
N PRO A 190 19.89 -10.48 -3.25
CA PRO A 190 20.26 -9.19 -3.81
C PRO A 190 20.34 -9.28 -5.34
N VAL A 191 19.95 -8.21 -6.03
CA VAL A 191 20.00 -8.11 -7.48
C VAL A 191 21.03 -7.05 -7.87
N ASP A 192 22.02 -7.44 -8.67
CA ASP A 192 23.00 -6.52 -9.21
C ASP A 192 22.38 -5.60 -10.26
N ALA A 193 22.79 -4.34 -10.27
CA ALA A 193 22.43 -3.42 -11.32
C ALA A 193 23.14 -3.80 -12.64
N TYR A 194 22.45 -3.59 -13.74
CA TYR A 194 23.00 -3.75 -15.08
C TYR A 194 22.33 -2.78 -16.07
N TYR A 195 22.84 -2.67 -17.27
CA TYR A 195 22.25 -1.85 -18.31
C TYR A 195 22.25 -2.55 -19.65
N THR A 196 21.36 -2.10 -20.55
CA THR A 196 21.32 -2.50 -21.96
C THR A 196 21.56 -1.28 -22.83
N GLN A 197 22.05 -1.48 -24.07
CA GLN A 197 22.30 -0.38 -25.01
C GLN A 197 21.20 -0.19 -26.05
N ASP A 198 20.47 -1.26 -26.34
CA ASP A 198 19.40 -1.24 -27.32
C ASP A 198 18.22 -2.14 -26.85
N PRO A 199 17.14 -1.58 -26.32
CA PRO A 199 16.97 -0.16 -25.98
C PRO A 199 17.88 0.25 -24.81
N PHE A 200 18.19 1.52 -24.72
CA PHE A 200 18.99 2.07 -23.63
C PHE A 200 18.17 2.08 -22.33
N THR A 201 18.58 1.22 -21.38
CA THR A 201 17.86 1.07 -20.11
C THR A 201 18.84 0.69 -19.00
N VAL A 202 18.69 1.30 -17.84
CA VAL A 202 19.38 0.91 -16.60
C VAL A 202 18.39 0.13 -15.75
N TYR A 203 18.81 -1.06 -15.31
CA TYR A 203 18.09 -1.90 -14.36
C TYR A 203 18.73 -1.72 -12.99
N PRO A 204 18.01 -1.11 -12.02
CA PRO A 204 18.59 -0.77 -10.73
C PRO A 204 18.89 -2.02 -9.89
N SER A 205 19.87 -1.90 -9.00
CA SER A 205 20.14 -2.91 -7.99
C SER A 205 19.05 -2.95 -6.93
N GLU A 206 18.88 -4.13 -6.35
CA GLU A 206 17.99 -4.30 -5.20
C GLU A 206 18.74 -4.99 -4.06
N ASN A 207 18.54 -4.51 -2.85
CA ASN A 207 19.05 -5.20 -1.68
C ASN A 207 18.22 -6.46 -1.43
N GLY A 208 18.90 -7.51 -1.01
CA GLY A 208 18.29 -8.71 -0.47
C GLY A 208 18.06 -8.61 1.03
N VAL A 209 17.37 -9.59 1.56
CA VAL A 209 17.12 -9.72 3.01
C VAL A 209 17.14 -11.19 3.40
N ASP A 210 17.72 -11.48 4.55
CA ASP A 210 17.73 -12.80 5.16
C ASP A 210 17.64 -12.68 6.69
N PHE A 211 17.37 -13.78 7.36
CA PHE A 211 17.54 -13.83 8.80
C PHE A 211 19.03 -13.65 9.18
N ASN A 212 19.28 -12.89 10.23
CA ASN A 212 20.62 -12.80 10.81
C ASN A 212 20.89 -13.93 11.84
N VAL A 213 20.09 -14.96 11.79
CA VAL A 213 20.17 -16.19 12.58
C VAL A 213 19.77 -17.37 11.72
N SER A 214 20.17 -18.58 12.10
CA SER A 214 19.70 -19.78 11.42
C SER A 214 18.22 -20.04 11.68
N ILE A 215 17.59 -20.86 10.84
CA ILE A 215 16.20 -21.29 11.04
C ILE A 215 16.03 -21.98 12.41
N GLU A 216 17.00 -22.78 12.84
CA GLU A 216 16.95 -23.45 14.15
C GLU A 216 17.03 -22.44 15.29
N GLU A 217 17.86 -21.41 15.18
CA GLU A 217 17.92 -20.34 16.17
C GLU A 217 16.62 -19.52 16.18
N ALA A 218 16.03 -19.26 15.03
CA ALA A 218 14.74 -18.58 14.92
C ALA A 218 13.61 -19.40 15.55
N LYS A 219 13.59 -20.72 15.34
CA LYS A 219 12.67 -21.64 16.05
C LYS A 219 12.87 -21.59 17.55
N ALA A 220 14.11 -21.52 18.03
CA ALA A 220 14.42 -21.41 19.44
C ALA A 220 13.93 -20.08 20.04
N ILE A 221 13.98 -18.98 19.30
CA ILE A 221 13.42 -17.70 19.70
C ILE A 221 11.91 -17.79 19.90
N LEU A 222 11.18 -18.47 19.02
CA LEU A 222 9.75 -18.71 19.16
C LEU A 222 9.42 -19.62 20.35
N GLY A 223 10.29 -20.59 20.64
CA GLY A 223 10.12 -21.54 21.73
C GLY A 223 8.76 -22.24 21.69
N ASP A 224 8.03 -22.18 22.78
CA ASP A 224 6.67 -22.74 22.91
C ASP A 224 5.56 -21.82 22.36
N GLN A 225 5.92 -20.70 21.76
CA GLN A 225 5.01 -19.72 21.15
C GLN A 225 3.98 -19.14 22.14
N THR A 226 4.39 -18.91 23.38
CA THR A 226 3.51 -18.35 24.44
C THR A 226 3.64 -16.83 24.61
N ALA A 227 4.66 -16.19 24.02
CA ALA A 227 4.82 -14.75 24.09
C ALA A 227 3.88 -14.02 23.10
N GLU A 228 3.56 -12.77 23.40
CA GLU A 228 2.71 -11.95 22.53
C GLU A 228 3.45 -11.47 21.28
N GLU A 229 4.76 -11.30 21.38
CA GLU A 229 5.60 -10.79 20.32
C GLU A 229 6.97 -11.43 20.30
N TYR A 230 7.54 -11.59 19.13
CA TYR A 230 8.89 -12.12 18.90
C TYR A 230 9.65 -11.21 17.94
N THR A 231 10.95 -11.12 18.16
CA THR A 231 11.86 -10.35 17.31
C THR A 231 12.91 -11.28 16.72
N ILE A 232 12.96 -11.35 15.38
CA ILE A 232 14.00 -12.07 14.63
C ILE A 232 14.88 -11.01 13.95
N PRO A 233 16.19 -10.95 14.26
CA PRO A 233 17.09 -10.00 13.61
C PRO A 233 17.26 -10.35 12.13
N LEU A 234 17.25 -9.33 11.27
CA LEU A 234 17.44 -9.44 9.84
C LEU A 234 18.80 -8.93 9.41
N ASN A 235 19.30 -9.50 8.34
CA ASN A 235 20.52 -9.09 7.65
C ASN A 235 20.14 -8.55 6.26
N ILE A 236 20.67 -7.37 5.91
CA ILE A 236 20.55 -6.83 4.56
C ILE A 236 21.67 -7.43 3.71
N LEU A 237 21.29 -8.08 2.62
CA LEU A 237 22.21 -8.60 1.61
C LEU A 237 22.41 -7.52 0.55
N TYR A 238 23.64 -7.07 0.38
CA TYR A 238 23.95 -6.05 -0.59
C TYR A 238 24.32 -6.64 -1.94
N PRO A 239 23.89 -6.03 -3.06
CA PRO A 239 24.31 -6.44 -4.38
C PRO A 239 25.81 -6.13 -4.56
N LYS A 240 26.47 -6.90 -5.42
CA LYS A 240 27.88 -6.65 -5.78
C LYS A 240 28.04 -5.41 -6.64
N VAL A 241 27.07 -5.16 -7.51
CA VAL A 241 27.01 -3.97 -8.37
C VAL A 241 25.78 -3.16 -7.99
N THR A 242 25.99 -2.03 -7.35
CA THR A 242 24.90 -1.08 -7.04
C THR A 242 24.56 -0.24 -8.26
N THR A 243 23.38 0.36 -8.28
CA THR A 243 22.94 1.24 -9.38
C THR A 243 23.93 2.38 -9.62
N ASN A 244 24.49 2.97 -8.55
CA ASN A 244 25.46 4.06 -8.65
C ASN A 244 26.82 3.64 -9.21
N MET A 245 27.12 2.33 -9.25
CA MET A 245 28.34 1.80 -9.86
C MET A 245 28.24 1.66 -11.39
N ILE A 246 27.02 1.77 -11.97
CA ILE A 246 26.86 1.81 -13.41
C ILE A 246 27.62 3.01 -13.96
N GLY A 247 28.57 2.74 -14.84
CA GLY A 247 29.48 3.76 -15.37
C GLY A 247 28.81 4.72 -16.35
N THR A 248 29.54 5.78 -16.72
CA THR A 248 29.05 6.79 -17.67
C THR A 248 28.83 6.25 -19.08
N GLU A 249 29.43 5.11 -19.42
CA GLU A 249 29.17 4.40 -20.68
C GLU A 249 27.71 4.01 -20.88
N ALA A 250 26.97 3.87 -19.77
CA ALA A 250 25.53 3.64 -19.78
C ALA A 250 24.70 4.93 -19.93
N PHE A 251 25.33 6.11 -19.99
CA PHE A 251 24.68 7.43 -20.06
C PHE A 251 25.36 8.23 -21.17
N PRO A 252 24.95 8.08 -22.42
CA PRO A 252 25.75 8.51 -23.58
C PRO A 252 25.92 10.01 -23.72
N ASP A 253 25.01 10.80 -23.15
CA ASP A 253 24.98 12.22 -23.39
C ASP A 253 25.25 13.03 -22.11
N LEU A 254 26.09 14.06 -22.25
CA LEU A 254 26.23 15.10 -21.26
C LEU A 254 25.05 16.08 -21.38
N LEU A 255 24.15 16.07 -20.41
CA LEU A 255 22.98 16.95 -20.40
C LEU A 255 23.30 18.35 -19.89
N SER A 256 24.19 18.46 -18.92
CA SER A 256 24.63 19.74 -18.38
C SER A 256 25.97 19.63 -17.66
N THR A 257 26.64 20.76 -17.51
CA THR A 257 27.81 20.92 -16.64
C THR A 257 27.79 22.32 -16.00
N TYR A 258 28.23 22.41 -14.77
CA TYR A 258 28.39 23.69 -14.06
C TYR A 258 29.53 23.62 -13.06
N SER A 259 30.23 24.72 -12.92
CA SER A 259 31.39 24.83 -12.03
C SER A 259 31.33 26.09 -11.19
N THR A 260 31.89 26.00 -9.98
CA THR A 260 32.20 27.15 -9.15
C THR A 260 33.65 27.09 -8.66
N ASN A 261 34.25 28.26 -8.38
CA ASN A 261 35.62 28.36 -7.90
C ASN A 261 35.65 28.43 -6.38
N TYR A 262 36.69 27.86 -5.79
CA TYR A 262 36.97 27.94 -4.35
C TYR A 262 38.46 28.18 -4.10
N ALA A 263 38.77 28.71 -2.92
CA ALA A 263 40.18 28.93 -2.51
C ALA A 263 40.79 27.60 -2.02
N ALA A 264 41.61 26.96 -2.85
CA ALA A 264 42.29 25.71 -2.52
C ALA A 264 43.29 25.82 -1.35
N SER A 265 43.68 27.04 -0.98
CA SER A 265 44.52 27.34 0.20
C SER A 265 43.81 27.04 1.53
N ASN A 266 42.48 27.13 1.59
CA ASN A 266 41.70 26.73 2.77
C ASN A 266 41.55 25.24 2.80
N LYS A 267 42.43 24.56 3.51
CA LYS A 267 42.47 23.08 3.54
C LYS A 267 41.23 22.45 4.18
N ASN A 268 40.72 23.01 5.27
CA ASN A 268 39.56 22.49 5.97
C ASN A 268 38.31 22.60 5.11
N ARG A 269 38.09 23.76 4.50
CA ARG A 269 36.96 23.98 3.59
C ARG A 269 37.03 23.05 2.37
N THR A 270 38.21 22.90 1.78
CA THR A 270 38.46 21.98 0.67
C THR A 270 38.12 20.55 1.05
N THR A 271 38.51 20.09 2.25
CA THR A 271 38.13 18.75 2.75
C THR A 271 36.61 18.59 2.81
N ASN A 272 35.90 19.59 3.32
CA ASN A 272 34.43 19.56 3.40
C ASN A 272 33.78 19.48 2.01
N LEU A 273 34.31 20.26 1.04
CA LEU A 273 33.80 20.20 -0.34
C LEU A 273 33.98 18.81 -0.95
N ILE A 274 35.17 18.21 -0.77
CA ILE A 274 35.49 16.88 -1.29
C ILE A 274 34.60 15.82 -0.65
N LEU A 275 34.40 15.87 0.67
CA LEU A 275 33.54 14.90 1.37
C LEU A 275 32.10 14.95 0.87
N ALA A 276 31.52 16.13 0.77
CA ALA A 276 30.18 16.31 0.26
C ALA A 276 30.05 15.85 -1.20
N ALA A 277 30.97 16.24 -2.06
CA ALA A 277 31.00 15.84 -3.47
C ALA A 277 31.12 14.32 -3.63
N ASN A 278 31.99 13.69 -2.85
CA ASN A 278 32.19 12.23 -2.93
C ASN A 278 30.89 11.44 -2.53
N LYS A 279 30.08 11.97 -1.65
CA LYS A 279 28.78 11.37 -1.30
C LYS A 279 27.79 11.45 -2.45
N ILE A 280 27.85 12.49 -3.26
CA ILE A 280 26.94 12.72 -4.38
C ILE A 280 27.43 12.06 -5.65
N ASN A 281 28.75 11.99 -5.85
CA ASN A 281 29.37 11.47 -7.08
C ASN A 281 28.90 10.03 -7.38
N GLY A 282 28.47 9.82 -8.60
CA GLY A 282 27.99 8.52 -9.07
C GLY A 282 26.49 8.25 -8.82
N THR A 283 25.78 9.15 -8.15
CA THR A 283 24.35 8.99 -7.90
C THR A 283 23.57 8.82 -9.21
N VAL A 284 22.81 7.74 -9.31
CA VAL A 284 21.88 7.47 -10.41
C VAL A 284 20.46 7.69 -9.91
N LEU A 285 19.68 8.46 -10.66
CA LEU A 285 18.25 8.64 -10.42
C LEU A 285 17.48 8.02 -11.59
N MET A 286 16.63 7.04 -11.25
CA MET A 286 15.67 6.49 -12.19
C MET A 286 14.55 7.50 -12.51
N PRO A 287 13.82 7.36 -13.63
CA PRO A 287 12.71 8.23 -13.93
C PRO A 287 11.71 8.33 -12.75
N GLY A 288 11.36 9.56 -12.37
CA GLY A 288 10.45 9.85 -11.27
C GLY A 288 11.08 9.87 -9.87
N GLU A 289 12.33 9.45 -9.71
CA GLU A 289 13.02 9.53 -8.41
C GLU A 289 13.41 10.94 -8.03
N THR A 290 13.32 11.22 -6.75
CA THR A 290 13.70 12.52 -6.15
C THR A 290 15.01 12.40 -5.38
N PHE A 291 15.95 13.31 -5.69
CA PHE A 291 17.19 13.49 -4.94
C PHE A 291 16.94 14.38 -3.74
N SER A 292 17.47 13.99 -2.58
CA SER A 292 17.53 14.81 -1.36
C SER A 292 19.00 14.98 -0.96
N TYR A 293 19.47 16.22 -0.93
CA TYR A 293 20.84 16.52 -0.55
C TYR A 293 21.15 16.02 0.87
N ASN A 294 20.29 16.33 1.83
CA ASN A 294 20.48 15.93 3.21
C ASN A 294 20.48 14.41 3.41
N LYS A 295 19.66 13.68 2.63
CA LYS A 295 19.63 12.22 2.68
C LYS A 295 20.89 11.59 2.11
N VAL A 296 21.40 12.12 0.99
CA VAL A 296 22.58 11.57 0.29
C VAL A 296 23.88 11.94 1.02
N VAL A 297 24.03 13.19 1.40
CA VAL A 297 25.26 13.69 2.06
C VAL A 297 25.30 13.32 3.53
N GLY A 298 24.16 13.28 4.20
CA GLY A 298 24.05 12.96 5.61
C GLY A 298 24.45 14.11 6.53
N ALA A 299 24.53 13.84 7.82
CA ALA A 299 24.92 14.79 8.84
C ALA A 299 26.38 15.26 8.67
N ARG A 300 26.59 16.54 8.79
CA ARG A 300 27.92 17.16 8.69
C ARG A 300 28.55 17.27 10.07
N THR A 301 29.18 16.21 10.51
CA THR A 301 29.78 16.08 11.85
C THR A 301 31.26 15.84 11.77
N ILE A 302 31.98 16.10 12.87
CA ILE A 302 33.41 15.80 12.99
C ILE A 302 33.62 14.26 12.84
N ALA A 303 32.75 13.46 13.40
CA ALA A 303 32.81 12.00 13.26
C ALA A 303 32.70 11.53 11.81
N ALA A 304 31.96 12.26 10.97
CA ALA A 304 31.86 12.01 9.53
C ALA A 304 33.05 12.56 8.72
N GLY A 305 34.04 13.18 9.39
CA GLY A 305 35.27 13.72 8.80
C GLY A 305 35.23 15.20 8.42
N TYR A 306 34.10 15.87 8.66
CA TYR A 306 34.00 17.31 8.38
C TYR A 306 34.85 18.13 9.34
N LYS A 307 35.40 19.23 8.84
CA LYS A 307 36.28 20.16 9.54
C LYS A 307 35.58 21.48 9.81
N GLU A 308 36.06 22.19 10.83
CA GLU A 308 35.68 23.58 11.05
C GLU A 308 36.25 24.47 9.91
N ALA A 309 35.36 25.25 9.33
CA ALA A 309 35.69 26.22 8.28
C ALA A 309 34.66 27.36 8.34
N PRO A 310 34.95 28.52 7.70
CA PRO A 310 34.06 29.67 7.76
C PRO A 310 32.63 29.37 7.32
N ILE A 311 31.67 29.74 8.18
CA ILE A 311 30.23 29.75 7.94
C ILE A 311 29.68 31.13 8.32
N TYR A 312 28.47 31.43 7.83
CA TYR A 312 27.74 32.64 8.23
C TYR A 312 26.72 32.31 9.33
N VAL A 313 26.86 33.00 10.47
CA VAL A 313 25.89 32.90 11.58
C VAL A 313 25.47 34.32 11.96
N SER A 314 24.18 34.61 11.85
CA SER A 314 23.59 35.92 12.17
C SER A 314 24.28 37.13 11.49
N GLY A 315 24.85 36.91 10.30
CA GLY A 315 25.54 37.95 9.54
C GLY A 315 27.03 38.09 9.82
N GLU A 316 27.58 37.31 10.72
CA GLU A 316 29.00 37.24 11.02
C GLU A 316 29.61 35.97 10.44
N VAL A 317 30.90 36.07 10.05
CA VAL A 317 31.70 34.92 9.61
C VAL A 317 32.32 34.29 10.84
N VAL A 318 31.95 33.05 11.13
CA VAL A 318 32.50 32.25 12.24
C VAL A 318 32.94 30.90 11.73
N ASP A 319 33.84 30.24 12.43
CA ASP A 319 34.21 28.87 12.10
C ASP A 319 33.13 27.91 12.61
N GLY A 320 32.68 27.02 11.73
CA GLY A 320 31.70 25.98 12.04
C GLY A 320 31.97 24.70 11.26
N VAL A 321 31.52 23.58 11.82
CA VAL A 321 31.73 22.27 11.22
C VAL A 321 30.95 22.18 9.90
N GLY A 322 31.61 21.77 8.83
CA GLY A 322 31.02 21.61 7.51
C GLY A 322 30.95 22.89 6.69
N GLY A 323 31.69 23.94 7.02
CA GLY A 323 31.77 25.14 6.20
C GLY A 323 32.19 24.84 4.75
N GLY A 324 31.45 25.40 3.79
CA GLY A 324 31.62 25.19 2.35
C GLY A 324 30.59 24.32 1.66
N ILE A 325 29.83 23.53 2.37
CA ILE A 325 28.86 22.55 1.82
C ILE A 325 27.80 23.21 0.93
N CYS A 326 27.33 24.41 1.29
CA CYS A 326 26.34 25.12 0.48
C CYS A 326 26.88 25.53 -0.90
N GLN A 327 28.21 25.62 -1.08
CA GLN A 327 28.81 25.81 -2.40
C GLN A 327 28.65 24.58 -3.27
N ILE A 328 28.81 23.38 -2.72
CA ILE A 328 28.55 22.12 -3.43
C ILE A 328 27.05 22.04 -3.83
N THR A 329 26.16 22.39 -2.90
CA THR A 329 24.73 22.46 -3.17
C THR A 329 24.42 23.45 -4.30
N THR A 330 24.98 24.62 -4.26
CA THR A 330 24.81 25.68 -5.28
C THR A 330 25.31 25.22 -6.64
N THR A 331 26.47 24.56 -6.70
CA THR A 331 27.02 24.03 -7.96
C THR A 331 26.13 22.98 -8.55
N LEU A 332 25.66 22.04 -7.74
CA LEU A 332 24.69 21.00 -8.15
C LEU A 332 23.37 21.62 -8.62
N TYR A 333 22.82 22.58 -7.87
CA TYR A 333 21.57 23.27 -8.23
C TYR A 333 21.62 23.84 -9.65
N ASN A 334 22.70 24.56 -9.99
CA ASN A 334 22.85 25.12 -11.32
C ASN A 334 22.95 24.02 -12.41
N ALA A 335 23.73 22.97 -12.17
CA ALA A 335 23.82 21.85 -13.10
C ALA A 335 22.44 21.19 -13.34
N VAL A 336 21.66 21.03 -12.28
CA VAL A 336 20.29 20.48 -12.34
C VAL A 336 19.36 21.38 -13.14
N VAL A 337 19.40 22.69 -12.95
CA VAL A 337 18.57 23.64 -13.73
C VAL A 337 18.96 23.62 -15.20
N TYR A 338 20.27 23.63 -15.53
CA TYR A 338 20.73 23.54 -16.92
C TYR A 338 20.34 22.19 -17.59
N ALA A 339 20.19 21.12 -16.83
CA ALA A 339 19.67 19.83 -17.34
C ALA A 339 18.14 19.81 -17.48
N ASN A 340 17.47 20.91 -17.17
CA ASN A 340 16.00 21.05 -17.19
C ASN A 340 15.28 20.03 -16.31
N LEU A 341 15.87 19.67 -15.17
CA LEU A 341 15.26 18.79 -14.19
C LEU A 341 14.33 19.60 -13.26
N GLU A 342 13.34 18.95 -12.71
CA GLU A 342 12.35 19.55 -11.82
C GLU A 342 12.92 19.87 -10.44
N ILE A 343 12.91 21.13 -10.05
CA ILE A 343 13.27 21.56 -8.71
C ILE A 343 12.09 21.33 -7.77
N VAL A 344 12.29 20.52 -6.74
CA VAL A 344 11.25 20.19 -5.74
C VAL A 344 11.37 21.12 -4.53
N GLN A 345 12.60 21.36 -4.05
CA GLN A 345 12.86 22.26 -2.92
C GLN A 345 14.20 22.97 -3.10
N ARG A 346 14.18 24.29 -2.97
CA ARG A 346 15.39 25.11 -2.97
C ARG A 346 15.17 26.33 -2.08
N THR A 347 16.18 26.68 -1.30
CA THR A 347 16.20 27.87 -0.44
C THR A 347 17.46 28.68 -0.74
N ASN A 348 17.33 30.01 -0.88
CA ASN A 348 18.47 30.90 -1.04
C ASN A 348 19.16 31.18 0.31
N HIS A 349 20.41 31.61 0.26
CA HIS A 349 21.14 32.07 1.45
C HIS A 349 20.55 33.36 2.02
N GLN A 350 20.87 33.64 3.26
CA GLN A 350 20.54 34.92 3.91
C GLN A 350 21.26 36.10 3.26
N PHE A 351 22.51 35.90 2.81
CA PHE A 351 23.37 36.88 2.11
C PHE A 351 23.78 36.28 0.76
N VAL A 352 24.00 37.14 -0.24
CA VAL A 352 24.50 36.68 -1.55
C VAL A 352 25.90 36.08 -1.37
N PRO A 353 26.10 34.80 -1.68
CA PRO A 353 27.40 34.16 -1.53
C PRO A 353 28.38 34.68 -2.60
N SER A 354 29.69 34.59 -2.31
CA SER A 354 30.72 35.05 -3.22
C SER A 354 30.90 34.19 -4.49
N TYR A 355 30.45 32.94 -4.44
CA TYR A 355 30.66 31.96 -5.52
C TYR A 355 29.48 31.85 -6.50
N ALA A 356 28.38 32.58 -6.27
CA ALA A 356 27.24 32.57 -7.17
C ALA A 356 26.52 33.92 -7.17
N PRO A 357 25.92 34.34 -8.33
CA PRO A 357 25.07 35.51 -8.37
C PRO A 357 23.81 35.32 -7.52
N ALA A 358 23.17 36.43 -7.16
CA ALA A 358 21.84 36.38 -6.50
C ALA A 358 20.85 35.58 -7.33
N SER A 359 19.98 34.80 -6.68
CA SER A 359 18.99 33.85 -7.23
C SER A 359 19.62 32.68 -7.98
N ARG A 360 20.90 32.44 -7.89
CA ARG A 360 21.58 31.29 -8.47
C ARG A 360 22.21 30.36 -7.42
N ASP A 361 22.00 30.64 -6.16
CA ASP A 361 22.51 29.88 -5.01
C ASP A 361 21.46 28.95 -4.43
N ALA A 362 21.91 27.98 -3.67
CA ALA A 362 21.10 27.10 -2.85
C ALA A 362 21.80 26.79 -1.53
N THR A 363 21.07 26.85 -0.43
CA THR A 363 21.57 26.55 0.93
C THR A 363 20.91 25.30 1.49
N VAL A 364 21.61 24.63 2.37
CA VAL A 364 21.12 23.46 3.11
C VAL A 364 21.51 23.53 4.57
N VAL A 365 20.67 23.05 5.44
CA VAL A 365 20.93 22.81 6.86
C VAL A 365 20.39 21.42 7.20
N TYR A 366 21.25 20.54 7.69
CA TYR A 366 20.84 19.18 8.02
C TYR A 366 19.69 19.17 9.03
N GLY A 367 18.64 18.43 8.69
CA GLY A 367 17.46 18.30 9.53
C GLY A 367 16.41 19.43 9.40
N SER A 368 16.69 20.53 8.66
CA SER A 368 15.75 21.65 8.54
C SER A 368 15.60 22.23 7.13
N ILE A 369 16.68 22.45 6.39
CA ILE A 369 16.65 23.00 5.04
C ILE A 369 17.32 22.01 4.09
N ASP A 370 16.58 21.56 3.07
CA ASP A 370 17.07 20.62 2.08
C ASP A 370 17.09 21.21 0.68
N PHE A 371 17.86 20.59 -0.19
CA PHE A 371 17.79 20.79 -1.63
C PHE A 371 17.32 19.51 -2.27
N GLN A 372 16.21 19.57 -3.01
CA GLN A 372 15.59 18.42 -3.65
C GLN A 372 15.27 18.73 -5.10
N PHE A 373 15.51 17.76 -5.96
CA PHE A 373 15.08 17.77 -7.35
C PHE A 373 14.67 16.38 -7.81
N LYS A 374 13.89 16.31 -8.88
CA LYS A 374 13.33 15.08 -9.42
C LYS A 374 13.85 14.82 -10.83
N ASN A 375 14.17 13.58 -11.13
CA ASN A 375 14.34 13.16 -12.52
C ASN A 375 12.96 13.06 -13.19
N ASN A 376 12.58 14.13 -13.87
CA ASN A 376 11.32 14.23 -14.62
C ASN A 376 11.47 13.75 -16.09
N ARG A 377 12.61 13.13 -16.43
CA ARG A 377 12.88 12.56 -17.76
C ARG A 377 12.36 11.11 -17.83
N ASN A 378 12.26 10.60 -19.04
CA ASN A 378 11.84 9.21 -19.29
C ASN A 378 12.99 8.20 -19.15
N TYR A 379 14.21 8.67 -18.95
CA TYR A 379 15.43 7.88 -18.84
C TYR A 379 16.20 8.21 -17.57
N PRO A 380 17.01 7.27 -17.05
CA PRO A 380 17.84 7.53 -15.88
C PRO A 380 18.90 8.60 -16.16
N ILE A 381 19.30 9.27 -15.09
CA ILE A 381 20.40 10.24 -15.09
C ILE A 381 21.47 9.84 -14.09
N LYS A 382 22.70 10.26 -14.35
CA LYS A 382 23.84 10.05 -13.45
C LYS A 382 24.52 11.38 -13.15
N ILE A 383 24.81 11.62 -11.86
CA ILE A 383 25.56 12.78 -11.40
C ILE A 383 27.03 12.38 -11.31
N VAL A 384 27.88 13.12 -11.98
CA VAL A 384 29.34 13.02 -11.85
C VAL A 384 29.88 14.34 -11.37
N CYS A 385 30.72 14.32 -10.34
CA CYS A 385 31.30 15.55 -9.82
C CYS A 385 32.75 15.36 -9.39
N SER A 386 33.50 16.48 -9.39
CA SER A 386 34.85 16.54 -8.95
C SER A 386 35.15 17.86 -8.21
N VAL A 387 36.03 17.79 -7.24
CA VAL A 387 36.57 18.96 -6.50
C VAL A 387 38.07 18.86 -6.51
N SER A 388 38.70 19.67 -7.34
CA SER A 388 40.16 19.71 -7.44
C SER A 388 40.64 21.01 -8.06
N GLY A 389 41.90 21.43 -7.74
CA GLY A 389 42.52 22.57 -8.36
C GLY A 389 41.79 23.90 -8.20
N GLY A 390 41.02 24.10 -7.13
CA GLY A 390 40.21 25.29 -6.91
C GLY A 390 38.90 25.35 -7.65
N VAL A 391 38.47 24.23 -8.27
CA VAL A 391 37.20 24.12 -9.04
C VAL A 391 36.36 22.99 -8.51
N ALA A 392 35.11 23.28 -8.20
CA ALA A 392 34.03 22.28 -7.99
C ALA A 392 33.20 22.20 -9.27
N ASN A 393 33.10 21.00 -9.84
CA ASN A 393 32.37 20.76 -11.10
C ASN A 393 31.33 19.67 -10.91
N PHE A 394 30.14 19.90 -11.46
CA PHE A 394 29.07 18.93 -11.56
C PHE A 394 28.66 18.72 -13.00
N GLN A 395 28.45 17.48 -13.37
CA GLN A 395 27.95 17.04 -14.66
C GLN A 395 26.77 16.15 -14.47
N ILE A 396 25.72 16.32 -15.31
CA ILE A 396 24.56 15.46 -15.38
C ILE A 396 24.61 14.71 -16.71
N PHE A 397 24.71 13.39 -16.64
CA PHE A 397 24.67 12.49 -17.80
C PHE A 397 23.30 11.83 -17.92
N GLY A 398 22.91 11.52 -19.14
CA GLY A 398 21.66 10.84 -19.45
C GLY A 398 21.54 10.52 -20.92
N LEU A 399 20.31 10.45 -21.42
CA LEU A 399 20.01 10.30 -22.85
C LEU A 399 19.32 11.56 -23.36
N LYS A 400 19.90 12.23 -24.36
CA LYS A 400 19.26 13.35 -25.07
C LYS A 400 18.09 12.83 -25.89
N GLN A 401 17.01 13.60 -25.88
CA GLN A 401 15.80 13.36 -26.67
C GLN A 401 15.63 14.49 -27.71
N GLU A 402 14.98 14.20 -28.82
CA GLU A 402 14.78 15.19 -29.92
C GLU A 402 14.04 16.44 -29.46
N ASN A 403 13.20 16.33 -28.45
CA ASN A 403 12.42 17.42 -27.85
C ASN A 403 13.08 18.06 -26.64
N ASP A 404 14.34 17.78 -26.36
CA ASP A 404 15.09 18.46 -25.31
C ASP A 404 15.35 19.92 -25.68
N TYR A 405 15.28 20.79 -24.68
CA TYR A 405 15.55 22.22 -24.82
C TYR A 405 16.97 22.56 -24.40
N ASP A 406 17.54 23.56 -25.06
CA ASP A 406 18.69 24.27 -24.51
C ASP A 406 18.22 25.22 -23.40
N VAL A 407 18.89 25.20 -22.26
CA VAL A 407 18.50 25.97 -21.10
C VAL A 407 19.47 27.13 -20.90
N GLU A 408 18.92 28.33 -20.74
CA GLU A 408 19.62 29.52 -20.30
C GLU A 408 19.04 30.03 -18.99
N ILE A 409 19.85 30.50 -18.07
CA ILE A 409 19.41 31.09 -16.82
C ILE A 409 19.67 32.59 -16.87
N SER A 410 18.61 33.38 -16.70
CA SER A 410 18.70 34.84 -16.55
C SER A 410 18.40 35.21 -15.09
N ALA A 411 19.38 35.70 -14.38
CA ALA A 411 19.27 36.15 -12.99
C ALA A 411 19.72 37.57 -12.83
N TYR A 412 18.95 38.41 -12.18
CA TYR A 412 19.25 39.80 -12.00
C TYR A 412 18.65 40.39 -10.72
N VAL A 413 19.30 41.45 -10.22
CA VAL A 413 18.79 42.20 -9.07
C VAL A 413 17.69 43.13 -9.55
N THR A 414 16.53 43.04 -8.92
CA THR A 414 15.35 43.86 -9.23
C THR A 414 15.25 45.11 -8.37
N GLY A 415 15.88 45.12 -7.21
CA GLY A 415 15.88 46.25 -6.32
C GLY A 415 16.85 46.13 -5.14
N ARG A 416 17.16 47.24 -4.53
CA ARG A 416 18.01 47.35 -3.33
C ARG A 416 17.43 48.38 -2.37
N THR A 417 17.46 48.04 -1.08
CA THR A 417 17.19 48.96 0.02
C THR A 417 18.44 49.07 0.87
N GLN A 418 18.36 49.80 1.98
CA GLN A 418 19.49 49.88 2.93
C GLN A 418 19.80 48.51 3.57
N THR A 419 18.79 47.63 3.70
CA THR A 419 18.88 46.37 4.44
C THR A 419 18.73 45.13 3.57
N ALA A 420 18.24 45.24 2.32
CA ALA A 420 17.90 44.11 1.49
C ALA A 420 18.33 44.27 0.04
N ILE A 421 18.55 43.11 -0.61
CA ILE A 421 18.70 42.95 -2.06
C ILE A 421 17.61 42.03 -2.53
N TYR A 422 16.85 42.44 -3.56
CA TYR A 422 15.83 41.67 -4.21
C TYR A 422 16.32 41.17 -5.56
N SER A 423 16.08 39.93 -5.90
CA SER A 423 16.48 39.35 -7.19
C SER A 423 15.48 38.37 -7.72
N GLU A 424 15.54 38.13 -9.01
CA GLU A 424 14.76 37.13 -9.72
C GLU A 424 15.64 36.32 -10.65
N ALA A 425 15.29 35.06 -10.85
CA ALA A 425 15.88 34.21 -11.87
C ALA A 425 14.82 33.59 -12.73
N TYR A 426 15.09 33.48 -14.01
CA TYR A 426 14.27 32.87 -15.02
C TYR A 426 15.02 31.74 -15.71
N LYS A 427 14.34 30.62 -15.92
CA LYS A 427 14.79 29.54 -16.78
C LYS A 427 14.19 29.77 -18.17
N ILE A 428 15.07 29.96 -19.14
CA ILE A 428 14.71 30.21 -20.54
C ILE A 428 14.99 28.96 -21.32
N LEU A 429 13.90 28.38 -21.90
CA LEU A 429 14.00 27.21 -22.75
C LEU A 429 14.06 27.63 -24.21
N LYS A 430 15.07 27.12 -24.91
CA LYS A 430 15.31 27.40 -26.33
C LYS A 430 15.28 26.09 -27.12
N GLN A 431 14.76 26.16 -28.35
CA GLN A 431 14.82 25.10 -29.33
C GLN A 431 15.25 25.69 -30.66
N ASP A 432 16.27 25.12 -31.28
CA ASP A 432 16.88 25.64 -32.53
C ASP A 432 17.24 27.15 -32.44
N GLY A 433 17.76 27.58 -31.28
CA GLY A 433 18.17 28.96 -31.01
C GLY A 433 17.02 29.94 -30.75
N LYS A 434 15.77 29.48 -30.77
CA LYS A 434 14.58 30.32 -30.50
C LYS A 434 14.06 30.08 -29.09
N VAL A 435 13.66 31.15 -28.41
CA VAL A 435 13.00 31.07 -27.10
C VAL A 435 11.62 30.45 -27.25
N VAL A 436 11.38 29.34 -26.55
CA VAL A 436 10.10 28.65 -26.49
C VAL A 436 9.30 29.06 -25.25
N SER A 437 9.99 29.16 -24.11
CA SER A 437 9.37 29.62 -22.85
C SER A 437 10.39 30.33 -21.96
N SER A 438 9.86 31.14 -21.04
CA SER A 438 10.61 31.78 -19.97
C SER A 438 9.83 31.57 -18.67
N GLU A 439 10.38 30.78 -17.78
CA GLU A 439 9.73 30.37 -16.53
C GLU A 439 10.41 31.05 -15.35
N LEU A 440 9.61 31.62 -14.44
CA LEU A 440 10.14 32.14 -13.18
C LEU A 440 10.72 30.98 -12.37
N LEU A 441 12.03 31.01 -12.13
CA LEU A 441 12.74 30.02 -11.34
C LEU A 441 12.69 30.35 -9.85
N SER A 442 12.94 31.61 -9.49
CA SER A 442 12.85 32.08 -8.11
C SER A 442 12.71 33.60 -8.00
N LYS A 443 12.15 34.05 -6.88
CA LYS A 443 12.23 35.42 -6.37
C LYS A 443 12.83 35.37 -4.98
N ASP A 444 13.94 36.05 -4.80
CA ASP A 444 14.74 35.93 -3.58
C ASP A 444 14.99 37.29 -2.93
N THR A 445 15.09 37.25 -1.62
CA THR A 445 15.50 38.40 -0.80
C THR A 445 16.74 38.05 0.00
N TYR A 446 17.72 38.88 -0.08
CA TYR A 446 18.99 38.78 0.68
C TYR A 446 19.15 39.97 1.59
N LYS A 447 19.78 39.75 2.74
CA LYS A 447 20.24 40.84 3.60
C LYS A 447 21.48 41.51 2.98
N ARG A 448 21.64 42.79 3.28
CA ARG A 448 22.88 43.50 3.00
C ARG A 448 23.78 43.51 4.23
N HIS A 449 25.08 43.40 4.01
CA HIS A 449 26.08 43.62 5.05
C HIS A 449 26.17 45.08 5.40
#